data_51d92cfea5d8165cc68a86f109542261
#
_entry.id   51d92cfea5d8165cc68a86f109542261
#
_cell.length_a   1.000
_cell.length_b   1.000
_cell.length_c   1.000
_cell.angle_alpha   90.00
_cell.angle_beta   90.00
_cell.angle_gamma   90.00
#
_symmetry.space_group_name_H-M   'P 1'
#
loop_
_entity.id
_entity.type
_entity.pdbx_description
1 polymer ?
#
loop_
_entity_poly.entity_id
_entity_poly.type
_entity_poly.pdbx_seq_one_letter_code
_entity_poly.pdbx_strand_id
1 'polypeptide(L)'
;DSSVELTRKAGVSLENITRTVSNIQSMNQQIAAAAEQQSAVAEEISRSIVNVRDVSEQTAAASDETAKSSVELGRLGGQLQQMVSHFRV
;
A
#
# COMPACT_ATOMS: atom_id res chain seq x y z
N ASP A 1 19.91 -61.60 -5.29
CA ASP A 1 20.48 -61.25 -6.58
C ASP A 1 20.73 -59.75 -6.67
N SER A 2 21.92 -59.41 -7.11
CA SER A 2 22.37 -58.00 -7.22
C SER A 2 21.49 -57.17 -8.16
N SER A 3 21.03 -57.77 -9.25
CA SER A 3 20.15 -57.11 -10.24
C SER A 3 18.78 -56.79 -9.66
N VAL A 4 18.24 -57.70 -8.86
CA VAL A 4 16.95 -57.49 -8.20
C VAL A 4 17.07 -56.37 -7.18
N GLU A 5 18.17 -56.36 -6.43
CA GLU A 5 18.44 -55.35 -5.43
C GLU A 5 18.58 -53.94 -6.06
N LEU A 6 19.28 -53.84 -7.20
CA LEU A 6 19.44 -52.60 -7.93
C LEU A 6 18.10 -52.09 -8.47
N THR A 7 17.29 -53.00 -9.01
CA THR A 7 15.95 -52.67 -9.51
C THR A 7 15.06 -52.14 -8.38
N ARG A 8 15.12 -52.78 -7.22
CA ARG A 8 14.36 -52.36 -6.03
C ARG A 8 14.77 -50.95 -5.58
N LYS A 9 16.07 -50.69 -5.52
CA LYS A 9 16.60 -49.38 -5.17
C LYS A 9 16.19 -48.30 -6.15
N ALA A 10 16.22 -48.62 -7.45
CA ALA A 10 15.78 -47.70 -8.49
C ALA A 10 14.29 -47.38 -8.33
N GLY A 11 13.47 -48.38 -8.00
CA GLY A 11 12.06 -48.21 -7.76
C GLY A 11 11.79 -47.28 -6.59
N VAL A 12 12.53 -47.45 -5.48
CA VAL A 12 12.40 -46.58 -4.31
C VAL A 12 12.81 -45.17 -4.66
N SER A 13 13.88 -44.99 -5.43
CA SER A 13 14.33 -43.66 -5.85
C SER A 13 13.28 -42.99 -6.72
N LEU A 14 12.64 -43.71 -7.62
CA LEU A 14 11.58 -43.19 -8.47
C LEU A 14 10.36 -42.79 -7.65
N GLU A 15 10.00 -43.55 -6.63
CA GLU A 15 8.92 -43.20 -5.72
C GLU A 15 9.23 -41.89 -4.98
N ASN A 16 10.46 -41.73 -4.52
CA ASN A 16 10.91 -40.53 -3.84
C ASN A 16 10.84 -39.31 -4.77
N ILE A 17 11.25 -39.49 -6.04
CA ILE A 17 11.17 -38.41 -7.03
C ILE A 17 9.72 -38.05 -7.29
N THR A 18 8.84 -39.02 -7.45
CA THR A 18 7.41 -38.78 -7.68
C THR A 18 6.80 -37.99 -6.51
N ARG A 19 7.15 -38.37 -5.26
CA ARG A 19 6.66 -37.67 -4.08
C ARG A 19 7.16 -36.24 -4.04
N THR A 20 8.43 -36.03 -4.35
CA THR A 20 9.04 -34.70 -4.40
C THR A 20 8.38 -33.84 -5.47
N VAL A 21 8.12 -34.39 -6.65
CA VAL A 21 7.43 -33.65 -7.72
C VAL A 21 6.04 -33.27 -7.27
N SER A 22 5.33 -34.15 -6.59
CA SER A 22 3.99 -33.90 -6.06
C SER A 22 4.02 -32.73 -5.04
N ASN A 23 5.03 -32.73 -4.18
CA ASN A 23 5.23 -31.64 -3.21
C ASN A 23 5.53 -30.32 -3.91
N ILE A 24 6.33 -30.35 -4.97
CA ILE A 24 6.65 -29.17 -5.76
C ILE A 24 5.37 -28.61 -6.41
N GLN A 25 4.52 -29.48 -6.94
CA GLN A 25 3.24 -29.07 -7.51
C GLN A 25 2.37 -28.35 -6.47
N SER A 26 2.29 -28.90 -5.27
CA SER A 26 1.55 -28.28 -4.17
C SER A 26 2.12 -26.91 -3.82
N MET A 27 3.45 -26.79 -3.74
CA MET A 27 4.11 -25.53 -3.46
C MET A 27 3.86 -24.51 -4.57
N ASN A 28 3.88 -24.96 -5.83
CA ASN A 28 3.61 -24.08 -6.96
C ASN A 28 2.19 -23.52 -6.90
N GLN A 29 1.22 -24.33 -6.49
CA GLN A 29 -0.16 -23.88 -6.31
C GLN A 29 -0.25 -22.83 -5.22
N GLN A 30 0.46 -23.04 -4.12
CA GLN A 30 0.53 -22.06 -3.02
C GLN A 30 1.17 -20.76 -3.47
N ILE A 31 2.25 -20.84 -4.25
CA ILE A 31 2.95 -19.69 -4.80
C ILE A 31 2.01 -18.91 -5.73
N ALA A 32 1.27 -19.60 -6.59
CA ALA A 32 0.32 -18.97 -7.49
C ALA A 32 -0.76 -18.21 -6.72
N ALA A 33 -1.30 -18.83 -5.67
CA ALA A 33 -2.31 -18.21 -4.81
C ALA A 33 -1.74 -16.98 -4.11
N ALA A 34 -0.53 -17.08 -3.59
CA ALA A 34 0.16 -15.97 -2.93
C ALA A 34 0.42 -14.82 -3.91
N ALA A 35 0.80 -15.14 -5.15
CA ALA A 35 1.03 -14.15 -6.19
C ALA A 35 -0.26 -13.40 -6.53
N GLU A 36 -1.39 -14.10 -6.59
CA GLU A 36 -2.70 -13.47 -6.83
C GLU A 36 -3.06 -12.52 -5.70
N GLN A 37 -2.82 -12.93 -4.45
CA GLN A 37 -3.06 -12.08 -3.29
C GLN A 37 -2.17 -10.85 -3.31
N GLN A 38 -0.90 -11.00 -3.64
CA GLN A 38 0.03 -9.88 -3.74
C GLN A 38 -0.39 -8.90 -4.83
N SER A 39 -0.89 -9.42 -5.94
CA SER A 39 -1.39 -8.60 -7.04
C SER A 39 -2.59 -7.76 -6.59
N ALA A 40 -3.53 -8.37 -5.85
CA ALA A 40 -4.70 -7.68 -5.31
C ALA A 40 -4.30 -6.60 -4.31
N VAL A 41 -3.35 -6.91 -3.43
CA VAL A 41 -2.83 -5.95 -2.45
C VAL A 41 -2.12 -4.79 -3.16
N ALA A 42 -1.35 -5.09 -4.20
CA ALA A 42 -0.67 -4.06 -4.98
C ALA A 42 -1.67 -3.10 -5.63
N GLU A 43 -2.77 -3.62 -6.15
CA GLU A 43 -3.85 -2.78 -6.71
C GLU A 43 -4.47 -1.90 -5.64
N GLU A 44 -4.71 -2.45 -4.45
CA GLU A 44 -5.24 -1.68 -3.32
C GLU A 44 -4.28 -0.56 -2.92
N ILE A 45 -2.99 -0.87 -2.87
CA ILE A 45 -1.96 0.13 -2.54
C ILE A 45 -1.96 1.23 -3.59
N SER A 46 -2.07 0.90 -4.87
CA SER A 46 -2.14 1.89 -5.95
C SER A 46 -3.33 2.82 -5.77
N ARG A 47 -4.49 2.27 -5.44
CA ARG A 47 -5.70 3.07 -5.18
C ARG A 47 -5.51 3.96 -3.96
N SER A 48 -4.88 3.44 -2.91
CA SER A 48 -4.59 4.20 -1.70
C SER A 48 -3.65 5.37 -1.99
N ILE A 49 -2.65 5.16 -2.85
CA ILE A 49 -1.71 6.21 -3.25
C ILE A 49 -2.46 7.34 -3.98
N VAL A 50 -3.38 6.99 -4.88
CA VAL A 50 -4.21 7.97 -5.58
C VAL A 50 -5.05 8.76 -4.56
N ASN A 51 -5.66 8.07 -3.60
CA ASN A 51 -6.46 8.71 -2.56
C ASN A 51 -5.61 9.67 -1.71
N VAL A 52 -4.41 9.26 -1.33
CA VAL A 52 -3.49 10.11 -0.56
C VAL A 52 -3.13 11.35 -1.37
N ARG A 53 -2.88 11.20 -2.67
CA ARG A 53 -2.60 12.33 -3.56
C ARG A 53 -3.78 13.30 -3.58
N ASP A 54 -5.00 12.80 -3.73
CA ASP A 54 -6.21 13.62 -3.76
C ASP A 54 -6.39 14.37 -2.45
N VAL A 55 -6.23 13.69 -1.31
CA VAL A 55 -6.33 14.32 0.02
C VAL A 55 -5.23 15.37 0.19
N SER A 56 -4.02 15.09 -0.28
CA SER A 56 -2.90 16.05 -0.21
C SER A 56 -3.20 17.31 -1.02
N GLU A 57 -3.79 17.17 -2.20
CA GLU A 57 -4.20 18.29 -3.04
C GLU A 57 -5.28 19.11 -2.35
N GLN A 58 -6.27 18.45 -1.75
CA GLN A 58 -7.33 19.12 -0.99
C GLN A 58 -6.76 19.85 0.23
N THR A 59 -5.81 19.22 0.91
CA THR A 59 -5.15 19.81 2.07
C THR A 59 -4.37 21.06 1.67
N ALA A 60 -3.66 21.01 0.56
CA ALA A 60 -2.91 22.15 0.03
C ALA A 60 -3.86 23.31 -0.30
N ALA A 61 -4.99 23.01 -0.94
CA ALA A 61 -6.00 24.02 -1.28
C ALA A 61 -6.61 24.64 -0.01
N ALA A 62 -6.93 23.80 0.99
CA ALA A 62 -7.48 24.26 2.26
C ALA A 62 -6.47 25.12 3.01
N SER A 63 -5.17 24.76 2.98
CA SER A 63 -4.12 25.54 3.62
C SER A 63 -3.96 26.90 2.97
N ASP A 64 -4.07 26.97 1.65
CA ASP A 64 -4.01 28.23 0.91
C ASP A 64 -5.18 29.11 1.28
N GLU A 65 -6.38 28.57 1.38
CA GLU A 65 -7.58 29.28 1.81
C GLU A 65 -7.44 29.79 3.23
N THR A 66 -6.89 28.97 4.13
CA THR A 66 -6.64 29.35 5.52
C THR A 66 -5.67 30.53 5.59
N ALA A 67 -4.62 30.51 4.78
CA ALA A 67 -3.65 31.58 4.70
C ALA A 67 -4.31 32.89 4.25
N LYS A 68 -5.17 32.82 3.25
CA LYS A 68 -5.92 33.99 2.76
C LYS A 68 -6.85 34.54 3.84
N SER A 69 -7.54 33.64 4.54
CA SER A 69 -8.43 34.03 5.66
C SER A 69 -7.66 34.70 6.79
N SER A 70 -6.45 34.20 7.08
CA SER A 70 -5.58 34.78 8.09
C SER A 70 -5.17 36.23 7.76
N VAL A 71 -4.84 36.45 6.49
CA VAL A 71 -4.51 37.79 5.99
C VAL A 71 -5.72 38.71 6.12
N GLU A 72 -6.91 38.23 5.77
CA GLU A 72 -8.16 38.99 5.89
C GLU A 72 -8.47 39.31 7.33
N LEU A 73 -8.27 38.37 8.26
CA LEU A 73 -8.44 38.62 9.70
C LEU A 73 -7.48 39.66 10.21
N GLY A 74 -6.24 39.65 9.75
CA GLY A 74 -5.24 40.66 10.09
C GLY A 74 -5.67 42.04 9.64
N ARG A 75 -6.20 42.12 8.40
CA ARG A 75 -6.72 43.38 7.87
C ARG A 75 -7.88 43.90 8.70
N LEU A 76 -8.84 43.04 9.05
CA LEU A 76 -9.99 43.39 9.87
C LEU A 76 -9.56 43.82 11.26
N GLY A 77 -8.58 43.14 11.85
CA GLY A 77 -8.01 43.51 13.15
C GLY A 77 -7.42 44.91 13.11
N GLY A 78 -6.73 45.27 12.05
CA GLY A 78 -6.18 46.61 11.83
C GLY A 78 -7.28 47.67 11.73
N GLN A 79 -8.35 47.35 11.00
CA GLN A 79 -9.51 48.25 10.89
C GLN A 79 -10.19 48.49 12.23
N LEU A 80 -10.34 47.43 13.03
CA LEU A 80 -10.92 47.52 14.35
C LEU A 80 -10.07 48.39 15.27
N GLN A 81 -8.75 48.27 15.19
CA GLN A 81 -7.82 49.10 15.95
C GLN A 81 -7.99 50.59 15.60
N GLN A 82 -8.12 50.86 14.31
CA GLN A 82 -8.35 52.24 13.85
C GLN A 82 -9.67 52.79 14.38
N MET A 83 -10.73 51.98 14.35
CA MET A 83 -12.03 52.40 14.88
C MET A 83 -11.99 52.68 16.37
N VAL A 84 -11.33 51.79 17.13
CA VAL A 84 -11.16 51.99 18.59
C VAL A 84 -10.35 53.24 18.86
N SER A 85 -9.28 53.45 18.10
CA SER A 85 -8.44 54.63 18.22
C SER A 85 -9.24 55.92 17.96
N HIS A 86 -10.14 55.86 16.98
CA HIS A 86 -11.00 56.98 16.61
C HIS A 86 -12.00 57.30 17.72
N PHE A 87 -12.55 56.27 18.36
CA PHE A 87 -13.50 56.42 19.45
C PHE A 87 -12.86 56.89 20.77
N ARG A 88 -11.56 56.72 20.87
CA ARG A 88 -10.81 57.02 22.09
C ARG A 88 -10.55 58.50 22.31
N VAL A 89 -10.94 59.29 21.35
CA VAL A 89 -10.84 60.74 21.48
C VAL A 89 -11.91 61.30 22.42
#